data_97e5fca7d8c1f2119f3ec1e821df8ae6
#
_entry.id   97e5fca7d8c1f2119f3ec1e821df8ae6
#
_cell.length_a   1.000
_cell.length_b   1.000
_cell.length_c   1.000
_cell.angle_alpha   90.00
_cell.angle_beta   90.00
_cell.angle_gamma   90.00
#
_symmetry.space_group_name_H-M   'P 1'
#
loop_
_entity.id
_entity.type
_entity.pdbx_description
1 polymer ?
#
loop_
_entity_poly.entity_id
_entity_poly.type
_entity_poly.pdbx_seq_one_letter_code
_entity_poly.pdbx_strand_id
1 'polypeptide(L)'
;MKVALIQQTYCGDRDKNIAKLTENIRKCAAEGADLLVLSELHNSLYFCQTENVDNFDLAEPIDGYSARYFGRLARELSVVILISIFERRANGLYHNTAIVLEKDGSVAGIYRKMHIPDDPAFYEKFYFTPGDLGFEPIKTSVGNLGVLICWDQWYPEAARIMSLNGADILIYPTAIGWDTRDTYEEQMRQLEAWTAVQRGHAVANNLPVISCNRTGYELSEDGHNGIKFWGHSFVFGAQ
;
A
#
# COMPACT_ATOMS: atom_id res chain seq x y z
N MET A 1 2.33 -2.59 20.59
CA MET A 1 1.59 -2.08 19.40
C MET A 1 0.79 -3.22 18.79
N LYS A 2 -0.50 -3.01 18.57
CA LYS A 2 -1.37 -3.93 17.82
C LYS A 2 -1.60 -3.36 16.43
N VAL A 3 -1.35 -4.16 15.39
CA VAL A 3 -1.48 -3.73 13.99
C VAL A 3 -2.68 -4.42 13.35
N ALA A 4 -3.45 -3.69 12.53
CA ALA A 4 -4.53 -4.21 11.72
C ALA A 4 -4.24 -3.99 10.23
N LEU A 5 -4.42 -5.05 9.44
CA LEU A 5 -4.30 -5.02 7.98
C LEU A 5 -5.71 -5.00 7.38
N ILE A 6 -6.03 -3.93 6.65
CA ILE A 6 -7.36 -3.75 6.04
C ILE A 6 -7.33 -4.35 4.63
N GLN A 7 -7.40 -5.68 4.57
CA GLN A 7 -7.51 -6.40 3.31
C GLN A 7 -8.97 -6.43 2.85
N GLN A 8 -9.27 -5.80 1.74
CA GLN A 8 -10.62 -5.82 1.18
C GLN A 8 -10.63 -5.83 -0.35
N THR A 9 -11.75 -6.27 -0.91
CA THR A 9 -12.07 -6.17 -2.33
C THR A 9 -12.62 -4.78 -2.62
N TYR A 10 -12.22 -4.19 -3.75
CA TYR A 10 -12.80 -2.94 -4.23
C TYR A 10 -14.30 -3.10 -4.51
N CYS A 11 -15.10 -2.12 -4.13
CA CYS A 11 -16.57 -2.20 -4.15
C CYS A 11 -17.20 -1.67 -5.45
N GLY A 12 -16.42 -1.44 -6.51
CA GLY A 12 -16.90 -0.94 -7.80
C GLY A 12 -17.26 0.55 -7.83
N ASP A 13 -17.29 1.20 -6.66
CA ASP A 13 -17.62 2.61 -6.47
C ASP A 13 -16.77 3.17 -5.35
N ARG A 14 -16.22 4.39 -5.54
CA ARG A 14 -15.28 5.01 -4.59
C ARG A 14 -15.92 5.25 -3.22
N ASP A 15 -17.13 5.79 -3.19
CA ASP A 15 -17.78 6.18 -1.92
C ASP A 15 -18.17 4.95 -1.12
N LYS A 16 -18.69 3.91 -1.78
CA LYS A 16 -18.98 2.61 -1.16
C LYS A 16 -17.70 1.95 -0.64
N ASN A 17 -16.61 2.06 -1.41
CA ASN A 17 -15.33 1.51 -1.02
C ASN A 17 -14.77 2.20 0.23
N ILE A 18 -14.82 3.53 0.29
CA ILE A 18 -14.42 4.33 1.46
C ILE A 18 -15.31 4.04 2.66
N ALA A 19 -16.62 3.91 2.47
CA ALA A 19 -17.54 3.54 3.54
C ALA A 19 -17.18 2.19 4.18
N LYS A 20 -16.90 1.19 3.35
CA LYS A 20 -16.48 -0.14 3.82
C LYS A 20 -15.11 -0.11 4.51
N LEU A 21 -14.13 0.66 3.96
CA LEU A 21 -12.84 0.88 4.63
C LEU A 21 -13.05 1.49 6.02
N THR A 22 -13.91 2.51 6.11
CA THR A 22 -14.24 3.20 7.37
C THR A 22 -14.84 2.25 8.40
N GLU A 23 -15.77 1.39 7.99
CA GLU A 23 -16.36 0.37 8.87
C GLU A 23 -15.29 -0.59 9.41
N ASN A 24 -14.43 -1.11 8.52
CA ASN A 24 -13.35 -2.02 8.90
C ASN A 24 -12.32 -1.34 9.82
N ILE A 25 -11.95 -0.09 9.54
CA ILE A 25 -11.05 0.72 10.39
C ILE A 25 -11.65 0.89 11.78
N ARG A 26 -12.93 1.29 11.89
CA ARG A 26 -13.62 1.46 13.17
C ARG A 26 -13.68 0.16 13.98
N LYS A 27 -13.97 -0.95 13.31
CA LYS A 27 -13.99 -2.27 13.95
C LYS A 27 -12.62 -2.63 14.52
N CYS A 28 -11.56 -2.49 13.72
CA CYS A 28 -10.20 -2.81 14.18
C CYS A 28 -9.71 -1.88 15.29
N ALA A 29 -10.04 -0.59 15.22
CA ALA A 29 -9.74 0.36 16.31
C ALA A 29 -10.48 0.00 17.60
N ALA A 30 -11.77 -0.39 17.53
CA ALA A 30 -12.53 -0.86 18.68
C ALA A 30 -11.96 -2.15 19.30
N GLU A 31 -11.29 -2.98 18.50
CA GLU A 31 -10.54 -4.16 18.95
C GLU A 31 -9.14 -3.81 19.50
N GLY A 32 -8.79 -2.53 19.59
CA GLY A 32 -7.55 -2.02 20.16
C GLY A 32 -6.36 -1.97 19.22
N ALA A 33 -6.57 -1.85 17.91
CA ALA A 33 -5.48 -1.60 16.97
C ALA A 33 -4.89 -0.19 17.18
N ASP A 34 -3.57 -0.10 17.23
CA ASP A 34 -2.82 1.16 17.32
C ASP A 34 -2.45 1.72 15.95
N LEU A 35 -2.16 0.81 14.99
CA LEU A 35 -1.79 1.09 13.61
C LEU A 35 -2.68 0.31 12.65
N LEU A 36 -3.24 1.01 11.68
CA LEU A 36 -4.04 0.40 10.61
C LEU A 36 -3.35 0.66 9.26
N VAL A 37 -3.22 -0.41 8.48
CA VAL A 37 -2.55 -0.37 7.17
C VAL A 37 -3.57 -0.72 6.09
N LEU A 38 -3.76 0.19 5.13
CA LEU A 38 -4.57 -0.03 3.95
C LEU A 38 -3.71 -0.56 2.80
N SER A 39 -4.34 -1.18 1.81
CA SER A 39 -3.65 -1.64 0.60
C SER A 39 -3.22 -0.47 -0.29
N GLU A 40 -2.33 -0.75 -1.24
CA GLU A 40 -1.88 0.20 -2.26
C GLU A 40 -3.06 0.71 -3.11
N LEU A 41 -3.08 2.04 -3.40
CA LEU A 41 -4.09 2.72 -4.24
C LEU A 41 -5.53 2.35 -3.88
N HIS A 42 -5.82 2.25 -2.59
CA HIS A 42 -7.04 1.64 -2.03
C HIS A 42 -8.36 2.34 -2.41
N ASN A 43 -8.32 3.58 -2.90
CA ASN A 43 -9.52 4.39 -3.18
C ASN A 43 -10.19 4.11 -4.52
N SER A 44 -9.53 3.40 -5.43
CA SER A 44 -10.00 3.18 -6.79
C SER A 44 -9.88 1.72 -7.21
N LEU A 45 -10.49 1.38 -8.35
CA LEU A 45 -10.05 0.24 -9.12
C LEU A 45 -8.53 0.34 -9.33
N TYR A 46 -7.83 -0.78 -9.45
CA TYR A 46 -6.42 -0.76 -9.82
C TYR A 46 -6.31 -0.39 -11.31
N PHE A 47 -6.23 0.89 -11.57
CA PHE A 47 -6.29 1.48 -12.91
C PHE A 47 -5.05 1.23 -13.77
N CYS A 48 -3.92 0.83 -13.14
CA CYS A 48 -2.67 0.57 -13.87
C CYS A 48 -2.72 -0.70 -14.73
N GLN A 49 -3.86 -1.39 -14.82
CA GLN A 49 -4.06 -2.49 -15.76
C GLN A 49 -4.05 -2.04 -17.23
N THR A 50 -4.32 -0.76 -17.48
CA THR A 50 -4.35 -0.13 -18.80
C THR A 50 -3.62 1.22 -18.78
N GLU A 51 -3.18 1.70 -19.93
CA GLU A 51 -2.65 3.05 -20.12
C GLU A 51 -3.78 3.97 -20.58
N ASN A 52 -4.47 4.61 -19.64
CA ASN A 52 -5.60 5.49 -19.91
C ASN A 52 -5.36 6.88 -19.32
N VAL A 53 -5.31 7.92 -20.17
CA VAL A 53 -5.06 9.29 -19.74
C VAL A 53 -6.16 9.86 -18.84
N ASP A 54 -7.39 9.35 -18.93
CA ASP A 54 -8.51 9.83 -18.10
C ASP A 54 -8.29 9.47 -16.62
N ASN A 55 -7.48 8.46 -16.33
CA ASN A 55 -7.16 8.06 -14.96
C ASN A 55 -6.30 9.07 -14.20
N PHE A 56 -5.68 10.05 -14.88
CA PHE A 56 -4.99 11.15 -14.19
C PHE A 56 -5.96 12.03 -13.38
N ASP A 57 -7.25 12.00 -13.67
CA ASP A 57 -8.29 12.69 -12.89
C ASP A 57 -8.52 12.07 -11.51
N LEU A 58 -8.06 10.81 -11.29
CA LEU A 58 -8.07 10.16 -9.98
C LEU A 58 -7.02 10.71 -9.02
N ALA A 59 -6.02 11.44 -9.55
CA ALA A 59 -4.90 11.92 -8.76
C ALA A 59 -5.30 13.10 -7.85
N GLU A 60 -4.83 13.06 -6.62
CA GLU A 60 -5.10 14.08 -5.61
C GLU A 60 -3.79 14.62 -4.99
N PRO A 61 -3.77 15.87 -4.49
CA PRO A 61 -2.60 16.37 -3.76
C PRO A 61 -2.46 15.69 -2.40
N ILE A 62 -1.27 15.80 -1.78
CA ILE A 62 -0.97 15.20 -0.46
C ILE A 62 -1.99 15.62 0.62
N ASP A 63 -2.46 16.86 0.59
CA ASP A 63 -3.49 17.39 1.47
C ASP A 63 -4.91 17.24 0.89
N GLY A 64 -5.09 16.32 -0.05
CA GLY A 64 -6.31 16.05 -0.78
C GLY A 64 -7.42 15.43 0.06
N TYR A 65 -8.42 14.90 -0.64
CA TYR A 65 -9.59 14.29 0.00
C TYR A 65 -9.21 13.15 0.96
N SER A 66 -8.33 12.24 0.50
CA SER A 66 -7.97 11.05 1.27
C SER A 66 -7.26 11.39 2.57
N ALA A 67 -6.24 12.27 2.52
CA ALA A 67 -5.52 12.67 3.72
C ALA A 67 -6.44 13.37 4.72
N ARG A 68 -7.33 14.26 4.26
CA ARG A 68 -8.30 14.93 5.12
C ARG A 68 -9.35 13.97 5.70
N TYR A 69 -9.85 13.04 4.89
CA TYR A 69 -10.87 12.10 5.34
C TYR A 69 -10.33 11.14 6.39
N PHE A 70 -9.26 10.42 6.06
CA PHE A 70 -8.66 9.43 6.95
C PHE A 70 -7.92 10.09 8.12
N GLY A 71 -7.42 11.34 7.97
CA GLY A 71 -6.86 12.12 9.08
C GLY A 71 -7.90 12.45 10.15
N ARG A 72 -9.13 12.85 9.74
CA ARG A 72 -10.23 13.01 10.70
C ARG A 72 -10.57 11.70 11.41
N LEU A 73 -10.57 10.58 10.66
CA LEU A 73 -10.84 9.26 11.24
C LEU A 73 -9.74 8.82 12.20
N ALA A 74 -8.48 9.05 11.86
CA ALA A 74 -7.32 8.78 12.73
C ALA A 74 -7.44 9.53 14.06
N ARG A 75 -7.77 10.83 13.99
CA ARG A 75 -8.02 11.67 15.20
C ARG A 75 -9.19 11.17 16.02
N GLU A 76 -10.33 10.88 15.38
CA GLU A 76 -11.53 10.42 16.05
C GLU A 76 -11.29 9.13 16.84
N LEU A 77 -10.55 8.20 16.24
CA LEU A 77 -10.26 6.89 16.80
C LEU A 77 -8.98 6.83 17.62
N SER A 78 -8.17 7.90 17.62
CA SER A 78 -6.85 7.97 18.28
C SER A 78 -5.91 6.85 17.82
N VAL A 79 -5.84 6.59 16.50
CA VAL A 79 -5.02 5.55 15.87
C VAL A 79 -4.12 6.14 14.78
N VAL A 80 -3.01 5.46 14.47
CA VAL A 80 -2.20 5.77 13.29
C VAL A 80 -2.76 5.03 12.08
N ILE A 81 -2.94 5.73 10.95
CA ILE A 81 -3.44 5.12 9.70
C ILE A 81 -2.43 5.34 8.58
N LEU A 82 -2.03 4.24 7.90
CA LEU A 82 -1.26 4.29 6.68
C LEU A 82 -2.19 4.11 5.48
N ILE A 83 -2.23 5.11 4.61
CA ILE A 83 -2.99 5.13 3.36
C ILE A 83 -2.05 5.20 2.15
N SER A 84 -2.55 4.87 0.96
CA SER A 84 -1.81 4.99 -0.30
C SER A 84 -2.68 5.68 -1.33
N ILE A 85 -2.11 6.67 -2.04
CA ILE A 85 -2.83 7.50 -3.00
C ILE A 85 -2.09 7.62 -4.34
N PHE A 86 -2.83 7.97 -5.38
CA PHE A 86 -2.29 8.54 -6.60
C PHE A 86 -2.03 10.03 -6.36
N GLU A 87 -0.77 10.40 -6.10
CA GLU A 87 -0.38 11.78 -5.80
C GLU A 87 -0.26 12.60 -7.08
N ARG A 88 -0.95 13.75 -7.13
CA ARG A 88 -0.64 14.84 -8.06
C ARG A 88 0.22 15.88 -7.34
N ARG A 89 1.54 15.79 -7.52
CA ARG A 89 2.52 16.70 -6.90
C ARG A 89 2.54 18.05 -7.59
N ALA A 90 2.46 18.04 -8.92
CA ALA A 90 2.39 19.22 -9.79
C ALA A 90 1.75 18.80 -11.13
N ASN A 91 1.50 19.77 -11.99
CA ASN A 91 1.03 19.48 -13.34
C ASN A 91 2.07 18.64 -14.10
N GLY A 92 1.66 17.44 -14.55
CA GLY A 92 2.53 16.50 -15.25
C GLY A 92 3.52 15.73 -14.36
N LEU A 93 3.40 15.83 -13.02
CA LEU A 93 4.26 15.13 -12.09
C LEU A 93 3.42 14.36 -11.04
N TYR A 94 3.45 13.05 -11.13
CA TYR A 94 2.60 12.17 -10.35
C TYR A 94 3.42 11.06 -9.68
N HIS A 95 2.98 10.60 -8.51
CA HIS A 95 3.62 9.51 -7.77
C HIS A 95 2.59 8.55 -7.18
N ASN A 96 3.02 7.31 -6.95
CA ASN A 96 2.36 6.38 -6.05
C ASN A 96 2.89 6.65 -4.64
N THR A 97 2.04 7.16 -3.75
CA THR A 97 2.49 7.74 -2.47
C THR A 97 1.75 7.13 -1.29
N ALA A 98 2.50 6.66 -0.30
CA ALA A 98 1.98 6.32 1.01
C ALA A 98 2.01 7.54 1.92
N ILE A 99 0.94 7.75 2.69
CA ILE A 99 0.82 8.80 3.69
C ILE A 99 0.56 8.15 5.05
N VAL A 100 1.34 8.52 6.04
CA VAL A 100 1.12 8.12 7.43
C VAL A 100 0.42 9.25 8.17
N LEU A 101 -0.76 8.95 8.70
CA LEU A 101 -1.61 9.87 9.45
C LEU A 101 -1.48 9.55 10.94
N GLU A 102 -1.08 10.56 11.72
CA GLU A 102 -0.89 10.45 13.17
C GLU A 102 -2.24 10.47 13.92
N LYS A 103 -2.23 10.06 15.19
CA LYS A 103 -3.39 10.00 16.10
C LYS A 103 -4.12 11.34 16.28
N ASP A 104 -3.45 12.45 16.03
CA ASP A 104 -4.06 13.78 16.03
C ASP A 104 -4.66 14.19 14.68
N GLY A 105 -4.51 13.32 13.67
CA GLY A 105 -4.98 13.49 12.31
C GLY A 105 -4.03 14.27 11.41
N SER A 106 -2.86 14.66 11.90
CA SER A 106 -1.81 15.29 11.09
C SER A 106 -1.09 14.27 10.20
N VAL A 107 -0.45 14.74 9.14
CA VAL A 107 0.46 13.92 8.33
C VAL A 107 1.78 13.79 9.08
N ALA A 108 2.09 12.59 9.56
CA ALA A 108 3.38 12.29 10.20
C ALA A 108 4.53 12.25 9.17
N GLY A 109 4.25 11.77 7.97
CA GLY A 109 5.21 11.71 6.87
C GLY A 109 4.63 11.01 5.65
N ILE A 110 5.42 11.01 4.58
CA ILE A 110 5.07 10.38 3.30
C ILE A 110 6.25 9.56 2.77
N TYR A 111 5.92 8.56 1.96
CA TYR A 111 6.87 7.83 1.14
C TYR A 111 6.35 7.74 -0.30
N ARG A 112 7.19 8.06 -1.29
CA ARG A 112 6.90 7.90 -2.71
C ARG A 112 7.57 6.65 -3.23
N LYS A 113 6.80 5.76 -3.85
CA LYS A 113 7.28 4.48 -4.40
C LYS A 113 8.49 4.70 -5.30
N MET A 114 9.61 4.08 -4.94
CA MET A 114 10.88 4.23 -5.65
C MET A 114 10.96 3.33 -6.88
N HIS A 115 10.54 2.07 -6.73
CA HIS A 115 10.62 1.08 -7.80
C HIS A 115 9.25 0.93 -8.46
N ILE A 116 9.14 1.38 -9.70
CA ILE A 116 7.90 1.42 -10.47
C ILE A 116 7.90 0.26 -11.48
N PRO A 117 6.95 -0.69 -11.39
CA PRO A 117 6.83 -1.79 -12.35
C PRO A 117 6.33 -1.31 -13.71
N ASP A 118 6.59 -2.13 -14.73
CA ASP A 118 6.12 -1.95 -16.10
C ASP A 118 5.89 -3.31 -16.76
N ASP A 119 5.14 -4.14 -16.08
CA ASP A 119 4.79 -5.49 -16.54
C ASP A 119 3.36 -5.48 -17.12
N PRO A 120 2.99 -6.50 -17.93
CA PRO A 120 1.61 -6.63 -18.42
C PRO A 120 0.58 -6.56 -17.29
N ALA A 121 -0.41 -5.70 -17.44
CA ALA A 121 -1.44 -5.33 -16.46
C ALA A 121 -0.93 -4.59 -15.21
N PHE A 122 0.37 -4.19 -15.18
CA PHE A 122 0.98 -3.35 -14.14
C PHE A 122 1.77 -2.20 -14.78
N TYR A 123 1.11 -1.44 -15.66
CA TYR A 123 1.69 -0.32 -16.43
C TYR A 123 1.86 0.93 -15.57
N GLU A 124 2.51 0.78 -14.42
CA GLU A 124 2.65 1.88 -13.47
C GLU A 124 3.58 2.99 -13.97
N LYS A 125 4.54 2.70 -14.83
CA LYS A 125 5.42 3.74 -15.43
C LYS A 125 4.70 4.73 -16.31
N PHE A 126 3.52 4.38 -16.86
CA PHE A 126 2.68 5.33 -17.58
C PHE A 126 2.16 6.44 -16.65
N TYR A 127 1.92 6.13 -15.38
CA TYR A 127 1.29 7.03 -14.42
C TYR A 127 2.28 7.69 -13.48
N PHE A 128 3.31 6.98 -13.01
CA PHE A 128 4.11 7.39 -11.86
C PHE A 128 5.56 7.69 -12.20
N THR A 129 6.03 8.82 -11.69
CA THR A 129 7.45 9.11 -11.58
C THR A 129 8.02 8.40 -10.35
N PRO A 130 9.22 7.80 -10.41
CA PRO A 130 9.89 7.24 -9.23
C PRO A 130 10.00 8.23 -8.09
N GLY A 131 9.97 7.71 -6.85
CA GLY A 131 10.12 8.50 -5.64
C GLY A 131 11.47 9.19 -5.53
N ASP A 132 11.50 10.31 -4.81
CA ASP A 132 12.68 11.17 -4.66
C ASP A 132 13.01 11.52 -3.19
N LEU A 133 12.36 10.82 -2.23
CA LEU A 133 12.52 11.09 -0.80
C LEU A 133 13.58 10.20 -0.13
N GLY A 134 14.15 9.22 -0.86
CA GLY A 134 15.02 8.21 -0.28
C GLY A 134 14.26 7.19 0.58
N PHE A 135 15.01 6.49 1.43
CA PHE A 135 14.50 5.44 2.31
C PHE A 135 14.65 5.85 3.77
N GLU A 136 13.80 6.79 4.22
CA GLU A 136 13.80 7.32 5.57
C GLU A 136 12.56 6.84 6.34
N PRO A 137 12.72 6.24 7.54
CA PRO A 137 11.60 5.86 8.38
C PRO A 137 10.79 7.06 8.86
N ILE A 138 9.49 6.90 8.91
CA ILE A 138 8.54 7.92 9.37
C ILE A 138 8.33 7.76 10.88
N LYS A 139 8.67 8.80 11.65
CA LYS A 139 8.44 8.82 13.09
C LYS A 139 6.97 9.01 13.42
N THR A 140 6.45 8.16 14.30
CA THR A 140 5.06 8.23 14.77
C THR A 140 4.98 7.94 16.27
N SER A 141 3.81 8.14 16.86
CA SER A 141 3.52 7.76 18.25
C SER A 141 3.55 6.25 18.51
N VAL A 142 3.60 5.43 17.45
CA VAL A 142 3.63 3.96 17.54
C VAL A 142 4.97 3.35 17.13
N GLY A 143 5.97 4.18 16.82
CA GLY A 143 7.32 3.77 16.42
C GLY A 143 7.78 4.41 15.12
N ASN A 144 8.97 4.04 14.67
CA ASN A 144 9.55 4.48 13.40
C ASN A 144 9.14 3.51 12.29
N LEU A 145 8.30 3.94 11.39
CA LEU A 145 7.72 3.12 10.34
C LEU A 145 8.58 3.16 9.07
N GLY A 146 9.20 2.07 8.69
CA GLY A 146 9.88 1.88 7.40
C GLY A 146 8.85 1.58 6.33
N VAL A 147 8.28 2.61 5.72
CA VAL A 147 7.21 2.48 4.71
C VAL A 147 7.82 2.34 3.34
N LEU A 148 7.45 1.27 2.64
CA LEU A 148 7.79 0.95 1.27
C LEU A 148 6.50 0.55 0.55
N ILE A 149 6.47 0.56 -0.81
CA ILE A 149 5.24 0.25 -1.53
C ILE A 149 5.47 -0.89 -2.53
N CYS A 150 4.69 -1.98 -2.39
CA CYS A 150 4.52 -3.07 -3.37
C CYS A 150 5.83 -3.52 -4.04
N TRP A 151 6.14 -3.06 -5.26
CA TRP A 151 7.32 -3.47 -6.06
C TRP A 151 8.66 -3.23 -5.34
N ASP A 152 8.74 -2.29 -4.39
CA ASP A 152 9.92 -2.09 -3.53
C ASP A 152 10.29 -3.37 -2.77
N GLN A 153 9.35 -4.27 -2.55
CA GLN A 153 9.55 -5.54 -1.85
C GLN A 153 10.57 -6.48 -2.52
N TRP A 154 10.79 -6.33 -3.82
CA TRP A 154 11.74 -7.15 -4.57
C TRP A 154 13.18 -6.66 -4.45
N TYR A 155 13.40 -5.49 -3.82
CA TYR A 155 14.70 -4.83 -3.71
C TYR A 155 15.17 -4.85 -2.23
N PRO A 156 16.04 -5.82 -1.85
CA PRO A 156 16.50 -5.96 -0.47
C PRO A 156 17.25 -4.74 0.05
N GLU A 157 17.81 -3.91 -0.84
CA GLU A 157 18.50 -2.67 -0.51
C GLU A 157 17.56 -1.70 0.21
N ALA A 158 16.31 -1.55 -0.25
CA ALA A 158 15.32 -0.66 0.34
C ALA A 158 15.03 -1.06 1.81
N ALA A 159 14.75 -2.35 2.05
CA ALA A 159 14.52 -2.90 3.38
C ALA A 159 15.73 -2.72 4.31
N ARG A 160 16.94 -2.95 3.79
CA ARG A 160 18.20 -2.80 4.54
C ARG A 160 18.45 -1.36 4.92
N ILE A 161 18.28 -0.42 4.00
CA ILE A 161 18.49 1.02 4.26
C ILE A 161 17.50 1.52 5.30
N MET A 162 16.21 1.19 5.18
CA MET A 162 15.18 1.52 6.19
C MET A 162 15.58 1.00 7.58
N SER A 163 16.06 -0.25 7.66
CA SER A 163 16.52 -0.85 8.92
C SER A 163 17.73 -0.10 9.51
N LEU A 164 18.73 0.23 8.69
CA LEU A 164 19.93 0.96 9.13
C LEU A 164 19.59 2.39 9.57
N ASN A 165 18.56 3.01 8.98
CA ASN A 165 18.07 4.33 9.35
C ASN A 165 17.12 4.30 10.56
N GLY A 166 16.97 3.15 11.22
CA GLY A 166 16.27 3.03 12.50
C GLY A 166 14.77 2.77 12.41
N ALA A 167 14.31 2.10 11.35
CA ALA A 167 12.95 1.57 11.32
C ALA A 167 12.74 0.52 12.41
N ASP A 168 11.60 0.57 13.10
CA ASP A 168 11.17 -0.46 14.06
C ASP A 168 10.38 -1.59 13.38
N ILE A 169 9.84 -1.31 12.21
CA ILE A 169 8.98 -2.21 11.42
C ILE A 169 9.02 -1.81 9.94
N LEU A 170 8.98 -2.79 9.04
CA LEU A 170 8.83 -2.55 7.61
C LEU A 170 7.37 -2.80 7.18
N ILE A 171 6.80 -1.90 6.37
CA ILE A 171 5.39 -1.96 5.97
C ILE A 171 5.28 -1.76 4.47
N TYR A 172 4.54 -2.67 3.81
CA TYR A 172 4.30 -2.68 2.37
C TYR A 172 2.81 -2.67 2.05
N PRO A 173 2.17 -1.49 1.85
CA PRO A 173 0.92 -1.42 1.10
C PRO A 173 1.14 -2.02 -0.28
N THR A 174 0.27 -2.93 -0.69
CA THR A 174 0.53 -3.77 -1.87
C THR A 174 -0.74 -3.95 -2.70
N ALA A 175 -0.56 -4.05 -4.03
CA ALA A 175 -1.56 -4.47 -4.99
C ALA A 175 -0.90 -5.47 -5.96
N ILE A 176 -0.78 -6.73 -5.52
CA ILE A 176 -0.17 -7.80 -6.31
C ILE A 176 -1.18 -8.94 -6.49
N GLY A 177 -1.23 -9.49 -7.69
CA GLY A 177 -2.18 -10.53 -8.07
C GLY A 177 -1.65 -11.39 -9.21
N TRP A 178 -2.44 -12.38 -9.59
CA TRP A 178 -2.15 -13.28 -10.70
C TRP A 178 -2.80 -12.77 -12.00
N ASP A 179 -2.09 -12.99 -13.10
CA ASP A 179 -2.74 -13.05 -14.39
C ASP A 179 -3.68 -14.28 -14.39
N THR A 180 -4.93 -14.09 -14.80
CA THR A 180 -5.92 -15.18 -14.82
C THR A 180 -5.60 -16.26 -15.85
N ARG A 181 -4.63 -16.00 -16.75
CA ARG A 181 -4.11 -16.94 -17.75
C ARG A 181 -3.00 -17.85 -17.20
N ASP A 182 -2.42 -17.52 -16.06
CA ASP A 182 -1.38 -18.34 -15.45
C ASP A 182 -1.93 -19.69 -14.97
N THR A 183 -1.12 -20.73 -15.11
CA THR A 183 -1.43 -22.04 -14.53
C THR A 183 -1.44 -21.96 -12.99
N TYR A 184 -2.15 -22.88 -12.34
CA TYR A 184 -2.15 -22.95 -10.88
C TYR A 184 -0.73 -23.11 -10.29
N GLU A 185 0.10 -23.91 -10.92
CA GLU A 185 1.50 -24.12 -10.50
C GLU A 185 2.30 -22.81 -10.55
N GLU A 186 2.15 -22.05 -11.64
CA GLU A 186 2.79 -20.74 -11.78
C GLU A 186 2.27 -19.74 -10.73
N GLN A 187 0.96 -19.71 -10.48
CA GLN A 187 0.35 -18.87 -9.46
C GLN A 187 0.94 -19.16 -8.07
N MET A 188 1.08 -20.44 -7.71
CA MET A 188 1.66 -20.82 -6.42
C MET A 188 3.13 -20.47 -6.32
N ARG A 189 3.91 -20.66 -7.39
CA ARG A 189 5.32 -20.28 -7.44
C ARG A 189 5.52 -18.77 -7.21
N GLN A 190 4.66 -17.94 -7.81
CA GLN A 190 4.71 -16.48 -7.62
C GLN A 190 4.38 -16.10 -6.17
N LEU A 191 3.35 -16.68 -5.58
CA LEU A 191 2.96 -16.43 -4.19
C LEU A 191 4.05 -16.87 -3.21
N GLU A 192 4.67 -18.02 -3.43
CA GLU A 192 5.79 -18.50 -2.61
C GLU A 192 7.00 -17.57 -2.72
N ALA A 193 7.35 -17.10 -3.92
CA ALA A 193 8.45 -16.16 -4.10
C ALA A 193 8.19 -14.84 -3.34
N TRP A 194 6.98 -14.31 -3.40
CA TRP A 194 6.60 -13.10 -2.67
C TRP A 194 6.70 -13.27 -1.15
N THR A 195 6.16 -14.35 -0.61
CA THR A 195 6.24 -14.60 0.83
C THR A 195 7.66 -14.88 1.29
N ALA A 196 8.47 -15.58 0.47
CA ALA A 196 9.87 -15.88 0.78
C ALA A 196 10.74 -14.61 0.88
N VAL A 197 10.62 -13.69 -0.10
CA VAL A 197 11.41 -12.44 -0.08
C VAL A 197 11.03 -11.57 1.11
N GLN A 198 9.75 -11.44 1.42
CA GLN A 198 9.26 -10.65 2.56
C GLN A 198 9.71 -11.25 3.91
N ARG A 199 9.64 -12.58 4.04
CA ARG A 199 10.19 -13.26 5.21
C ARG A 199 11.71 -13.09 5.30
N GLY A 200 12.40 -13.12 4.16
CA GLY A 200 13.84 -12.85 4.08
C GLY A 200 14.18 -11.47 4.61
N HIS A 201 13.40 -10.43 4.30
CA HIS A 201 13.60 -9.08 4.86
C HIS A 201 13.43 -9.05 6.38
N ALA A 202 12.41 -9.74 6.90
CA ALA A 202 12.19 -9.80 8.35
C ALA A 202 13.38 -10.40 9.08
N VAL A 203 13.83 -11.57 8.63
CA VAL A 203 14.96 -12.32 9.24
C VAL A 203 16.27 -11.55 9.06
N ALA A 204 16.57 -11.09 7.82
CA ALA A 204 17.85 -10.45 7.51
C ALA A 204 18.05 -9.10 8.18
N ASN A 205 16.98 -8.40 8.54
CA ASN A 205 17.02 -7.09 9.21
C ASN A 205 16.65 -7.15 10.69
N ASN A 206 16.25 -8.33 11.19
CA ASN A 206 15.75 -8.51 12.56
C ASN A 206 14.62 -7.53 12.92
N LEU A 207 13.68 -7.33 11.98
CA LEU A 207 12.53 -6.43 12.10
C LEU A 207 11.25 -7.13 11.68
N PRO A 208 10.11 -6.83 12.30
CA PRO A 208 8.82 -7.27 11.76
C PRO A 208 8.58 -6.69 10.36
N VAL A 209 7.99 -7.49 9.48
CA VAL A 209 7.58 -7.08 8.12
C VAL A 209 6.08 -7.29 7.98
N ILE A 210 5.39 -6.26 7.52
CA ILE A 210 3.95 -6.26 7.28
C ILE A 210 3.69 -6.02 5.80
N SER A 211 2.84 -6.84 5.19
CA SER A 211 2.31 -6.58 3.86
C SER A 211 0.78 -6.60 3.89
N CYS A 212 0.18 -5.49 3.47
CA CYS A 212 -1.27 -5.35 3.32
C CYS A 212 -1.63 -5.32 1.84
N ASN A 213 -2.13 -6.45 1.33
CA ASN A 213 -2.44 -6.61 -0.08
C ASN A 213 -3.92 -6.38 -0.38
N ARG A 214 -4.20 -5.97 -1.59
CA ARG A 214 -5.52 -5.98 -2.20
C ARG A 214 -6.01 -7.43 -2.39
N THR A 215 -7.32 -7.65 -2.44
CA THR A 215 -7.91 -8.99 -2.69
C THR A 215 -9.11 -8.89 -3.62
N GLY A 216 -9.46 -10.00 -4.24
CA GLY A 216 -10.57 -10.12 -5.18
C GLY A 216 -10.15 -9.99 -6.63
N TYR A 217 -11.11 -10.13 -7.52
CA TYR A 217 -10.92 -9.99 -8.96
C TYR A 217 -11.33 -8.58 -9.40
N GLU A 218 -10.46 -7.90 -10.12
CA GLU A 218 -10.74 -6.61 -10.74
C GLU A 218 -10.53 -6.72 -12.24
N LEU A 219 -11.63 -6.56 -12.99
CA LEU A 219 -11.61 -6.49 -14.44
C LEU A 219 -10.93 -5.20 -14.89
N SER A 220 -10.10 -5.26 -15.93
CA SER A 220 -9.52 -4.06 -16.53
C SER A 220 -10.60 -3.16 -17.16
N GLU A 221 -10.32 -1.87 -17.27
CA GLU A 221 -11.28 -0.90 -17.83
C GLU A 221 -11.67 -1.20 -19.27
N ASP A 222 -10.78 -1.80 -20.05
CA ASP A 222 -11.05 -2.23 -21.43
C ASP A 222 -11.88 -3.52 -21.52
N GLY A 223 -12.14 -4.18 -20.39
CA GLY A 223 -12.96 -5.37 -20.30
C GLY A 223 -12.33 -6.67 -20.86
N HIS A 224 -11.05 -6.64 -21.25
CA HIS A 224 -10.43 -7.79 -21.90
C HIS A 224 -9.76 -8.75 -20.92
N ASN A 225 -9.17 -8.24 -19.87
CA ASN A 225 -8.41 -9.01 -18.89
C ASN A 225 -8.72 -8.50 -17.47
N GLY A 226 -8.13 -9.12 -16.49
CA GLY A 226 -8.25 -8.69 -15.11
C GLY A 226 -7.19 -9.32 -14.24
N ILE A 227 -7.00 -8.75 -13.06
CA ILE A 227 -6.09 -9.27 -12.05
C ILE A 227 -6.91 -9.93 -10.94
N LYS A 228 -6.52 -11.14 -10.56
CA LYS A 228 -6.97 -11.77 -9.33
C LYS A 228 -5.96 -11.44 -8.22
N PHE A 229 -6.21 -10.38 -7.47
CA PHE A 229 -5.35 -9.97 -6.35
C PHE A 229 -5.29 -11.08 -5.30
N TRP A 230 -4.08 -11.37 -4.83
CA TRP A 230 -3.82 -12.53 -3.97
C TRP A 230 -4.49 -12.45 -2.62
N GLY A 231 -4.71 -11.25 -2.07
CA GLY A 231 -4.95 -11.13 -0.65
C GLY A 231 -3.69 -11.58 0.10
N HIS A 232 -3.81 -12.63 0.88
CA HIS A 232 -2.69 -13.22 1.64
C HIS A 232 -1.85 -12.20 2.43
N SER A 233 -2.47 -11.12 2.91
CA SER A 233 -1.80 -10.15 3.78
C SER A 233 -1.22 -10.87 5.01
N PHE A 234 -0.03 -10.46 5.43
CA PHE A 234 0.70 -11.15 6.50
C PHE A 234 1.51 -10.21 7.37
N VAL A 235 1.93 -10.75 8.51
CA VAL A 235 2.98 -10.19 9.35
C VAL A 235 4.02 -11.29 9.58
N PHE A 236 5.27 -11.03 9.23
CA PHE A 236 6.40 -11.86 9.62
C PHE A 236 7.12 -11.23 10.81
N GLY A 237 7.39 -12.05 11.83
CA GLY A 237 8.28 -11.66 12.91
C GLY A 237 9.75 -11.70 12.48
N ALA A 238 10.61 -11.15 13.31
CA ALA A 238 12.06 -11.14 13.10
C ALA A 238 12.72 -12.52 13.22
N GLN A 239 11.99 -13.52 13.71
CA GLN A 239 12.45 -14.90 13.95
C GLN A 239 11.45 -15.91 13.42
#